data_d8dc9fad803ab77d90511c0d0d3b2410
#
_entry.id   d8dc9fad803ab77d90511c0d0d3b2410
#
_cell.length_a   1.000
_cell.length_b   1.000
_cell.length_c   1.000
_cell.angle_alpha   90.00
_cell.angle_beta   90.00
_cell.angle_gamma   90.00
#
_symmetry.space_group_name_H-M   'P 1'
#
loop_
_entity.id
_entity.type
_entity.pdbx_description
1 polymer ?
#
loop_
_entity_poly.entity_id
_entity_poly.type
_entity_poly.pdbx_seq_one_letter_code
_entity_poly.pdbx_strand_id
1 'polypeptide(L)'
;MLMNRLSLYCRGFGGYLQDLYRIARVDFSNPHSYTKFLTIRRLARATGARAFIEAGTFRGVMASRCASIFDQVYTIELDQKLAAAASEFLRTKKNVKVIQGDALAVLPELLQRDELKKVLLFLDGHYSSGETACGDLPEPAAEELQGLTKYRDKIDAIVIDDIRSFGTEQGFPKKSELLRAAEDSFGTGYQIRIFLDQLIITRNGAAY
;
A
#
# COMPACT_ATOMS: atom_id res chain seq x y z
N MET A 1 6.48 -19.13 -16.35
CA MET A 1 5.22 -19.88 -16.28
C MET A 1 4.14 -18.95 -15.71
N LEU A 2 3.24 -18.42 -16.55
CA LEU A 2 2.18 -17.50 -16.16
C LEU A 2 1.23 -18.24 -15.18
N MET A 3 1.27 -17.87 -13.91
CA MET A 3 0.31 -18.36 -12.92
C MET A 3 -1.11 -17.92 -13.34
N ASN A 4 -2.04 -18.86 -13.45
CA ASN A 4 -3.42 -18.59 -13.84
C ASN A 4 -4.06 -17.59 -12.85
N ARG A 5 -4.75 -16.56 -13.36
CA ARG A 5 -5.47 -15.54 -12.55
C ARG A 5 -6.33 -16.18 -11.46
N LEU A 6 -7.05 -17.25 -11.79
CA LEU A 6 -7.90 -17.97 -10.84
C LEU A 6 -7.10 -18.52 -9.65
N SER A 7 -5.91 -19.09 -9.90
CA SER A 7 -5.02 -19.61 -8.86
C SER A 7 -4.59 -18.51 -7.86
N LEU A 8 -4.28 -17.30 -8.34
CA LEU A 8 -3.90 -16.16 -7.47
C LEU A 8 -5.06 -15.71 -6.56
N TYR A 9 -6.27 -15.67 -7.09
CA TYR A 9 -7.46 -15.30 -6.31
C TYR A 9 -7.84 -16.37 -5.29
N CYS A 10 -7.78 -17.66 -5.67
CA CYS A 10 -8.04 -18.78 -4.76
C CYS A 10 -7.03 -18.83 -3.60
N ARG A 11 -5.73 -18.60 -3.89
CA ARG A 11 -4.70 -18.50 -2.84
C ARG A 11 -4.97 -17.35 -1.88
N GLY A 12 -5.39 -16.18 -2.40
CA GLY A 12 -5.75 -15.04 -1.56
C GLY A 12 -6.93 -15.33 -0.64
N PHE A 13 -7.94 -16.06 -1.11
CA PHE A 13 -9.09 -16.44 -0.28
C PHE A 13 -8.72 -17.50 0.77
N GLY A 14 -7.91 -18.50 0.40
CA GLY A 14 -7.37 -19.48 1.36
C GLY A 14 -6.55 -18.81 2.48
N GLY A 15 -5.70 -17.83 2.13
CA GLY A 15 -4.97 -17.01 3.09
C GLY A 15 -5.90 -16.22 4.03
N TYR A 16 -7.01 -15.68 3.53
CA TYR A 16 -7.99 -14.99 4.37
C TYR A 16 -8.62 -15.91 5.43
N LEU A 17 -8.97 -17.14 5.07
CA LEU A 17 -9.48 -18.11 6.05
C LEU A 17 -8.43 -18.45 7.13
N GLN A 18 -7.16 -18.53 6.73
CA GLN A 18 -6.04 -18.68 7.64
C GLN A 18 -5.91 -17.48 8.59
N ASP A 19 -6.05 -16.25 8.07
CA ASP A 19 -6.01 -15.03 8.88
C ASP A 19 -7.16 -14.99 9.89
N LEU A 20 -8.38 -15.37 9.51
CA LEU A 20 -9.50 -15.46 10.45
C LEU A 20 -9.20 -16.40 11.61
N TYR A 21 -8.61 -17.57 11.33
CA TYR A 21 -8.18 -18.51 12.36
C TYR A 21 -7.09 -17.91 13.27
N ARG A 22 -6.09 -17.22 12.70
CA ARG A 22 -5.01 -16.56 13.45
C ARG A 22 -5.54 -15.42 14.32
N ILE A 23 -6.41 -14.56 13.77
CA ILE A 23 -7.07 -13.48 14.50
C ILE A 23 -7.87 -14.03 15.70
N ALA A 24 -8.60 -15.14 15.53
CA ALA A 24 -9.30 -15.80 16.63
C ALA A 24 -8.35 -16.31 17.74
N ARG A 25 -7.07 -16.50 17.42
CA ARG A 25 -5.99 -16.86 18.36
C ARG A 25 -5.16 -15.65 18.83
N VAL A 26 -5.61 -14.43 18.55
CA VAL A 26 -4.92 -13.18 18.90
C VAL A 26 -3.57 -13.02 18.18
N ASP A 27 -3.37 -13.68 17.04
CA ASP A 27 -2.23 -13.47 16.16
C ASP A 27 -2.63 -12.56 15.01
N PHE A 28 -2.15 -11.30 15.06
CA PHE A 28 -2.45 -10.24 14.11
C PHE A 28 -1.30 -9.95 13.14
N SER A 29 -0.20 -10.71 13.21
CA SER A 29 0.98 -10.50 12.40
C SER A 29 0.79 -10.97 10.96
N ASN A 30 1.44 -10.31 10.00
CA ASN A 30 1.55 -10.71 8.59
C ASN A 30 0.23 -11.17 7.93
N PRO A 31 -0.80 -10.32 7.83
CA PRO A 31 -2.05 -10.68 7.18
C PRO A 31 -1.83 -10.94 5.68
N HIS A 32 -2.59 -11.87 5.12
CA HIS A 32 -2.52 -12.18 3.69
C HIS A 32 -3.12 -11.05 2.84
N SER A 33 -2.77 -11.02 1.57
CA SER A 33 -3.14 -9.92 0.64
C SER A 33 -4.66 -9.65 0.53
N TYR A 34 -5.51 -10.65 0.79
CA TYR A 34 -6.96 -10.43 0.78
C TYR A 34 -7.43 -9.71 2.04
N THR A 35 -6.87 -10.01 3.19
CA THR A 35 -7.14 -9.31 4.46
C THR A 35 -6.70 -7.85 4.36
N LYS A 36 -5.49 -7.60 3.83
CA LYS A 36 -4.99 -6.25 3.52
C LYS A 36 -5.95 -5.49 2.58
N PHE A 37 -6.44 -6.14 1.52
CA PHE A 37 -7.46 -5.57 0.63
C PHE A 37 -8.77 -5.21 1.34
N LEU A 38 -9.24 -6.01 2.30
CA LEU A 38 -10.45 -5.69 3.08
C LEU A 38 -10.26 -4.42 3.90
N THR A 39 -9.08 -4.20 4.48
CA THR A 39 -8.72 -2.96 5.17
C THR A 39 -8.78 -1.77 4.20
N ILE A 40 -8.14 -1.87 3.03
CA ILE A 40 -8.17 -0.82 1.99
C ILE A 40 -9.61 -0.52 1.56
N ARG A 41 -10.42 -1.55 1.30
CA ARG A 41 -11.83 -1.39 0.91
C ARG A 41 -12.65 -0.68 1.99
N ARG A 42 -12.43 -1.00 3.26
CA ARG A 42 -13.10 -0.35 4.39
C ARG A 42 -12.68 1.12 4.49
N LEU A 43 -11.38 1.41 4.38
CA LEU A 43 -10.86 2.78 4.36
C LEU A 43 -11.42 3.59 3.20
N ALA A 44 -11.44 3.04 1.99
CA ALA A 44 -11.99 3.73 0.82
C ALA A 44 -13.45 4.15 1.04
N ARG A 45 -14.27 3.29 1.67
CA ARG A 45 -15.67 3.62 2.00
C ARG A 45 -15.77 4.69 3.07
N ALA A 46 -14.95 4.61 4.11
CA ALA A 46 -14.99 5.54 5.24
C ALA A 46 -14.51 6.94 4.88
N THR A 47 -13.51 7.05 3.99
CA THR A 47 -12.92 8.33 3.56
C THR A 47 -13.55 8.91 2.30
N GLY A 48 -14.24 8.06 1.52
CA GLY A 48 -14.71 8.42 0.18
C GLY A 48 -13.57 8.57 -0.84
N ALA A 49 -12.45 7.89 -0.61
CA ALA A 49 -11.30 7.91 -1.53
C ALA A 49 -11.68 7.39 -2.92
N ARG A 50 -11.21 8.08 -3.97
CA ARG A 50 -11.54 7.82 -5.38
C ARG A 50 -10.34 7.32 -6.18
N ALA A 51 -9.14 7.68 -5.78
CA ALA A 51 -7.89 7.21 -6.37
C ALA A 51 -7.13 6.34 -5.38
N PHE A 52 -6.51 5.29 -5.90
CA PHE A 52 -5.63 4.40 -5.16
C PHE A 52 -4.24 4.43 -5.78
N ILE A 53 -3.22 4.60 -4.95
CA ILE A 53 -1.83 4.53 -5.38
C ILE A 53 -1.11 3.52 -4.49
N GLU A 54 -0.48 2.53 -5.12
CA GLU A 54 0.27 1.47 -4.47
C GLU A 54 1.76 1.63 -4.78
N ALA A 55 2.60 1.64 -3.75
CA ALA A 55 4.05 1.44 -3.87
C ALA A 55 4.34 -0.03 -3.57
N GLY A 56 4.96 -0.75 -4.54
CA GLY A 56 5.17 -2.19 -4.46
C GLY A 56 4.08 -2.99 -5.18
N THR A 57 4.16 -3.05 -6.51
CA THR A 57 3.17 -3.77 -7.36
C THR A 57 3.31 -5.28 -7.25
N PHE A 58 4.55 -5.78 -7.22
CA PHE A 58 4.86 -7.21 -7.32
C PHE A 58 4.07 -7.88 -8.47
N ARG A 59 3.10 -8.74 -8.17
CA ARG A 59 2.28 -9.45 -9.17
C ARG A 59 0.99 -8.73 -9.56
N GLY A 60 0.73 -7.52 -9.06
CA GLY A 60 -0.42 -6.69 -9.38
C GLY A 60 -1.76 -7.18 -8.83
N VAL A 61 -1.76 -8.11 -7.86
CA VAL A 61 -2.99 -8.70 -7.30
C VAL A 61 -3.79 -7.66 -6.51
N MET A 62 -3.13 -6.83 -5.71
CA MET A 62 -3.78 -5.77 -4.94
C MET A 62 -4.37 -4.72 -5.88
N ALA A 63 -3.58 -4.19 -6.83
CA ALA A 63 -4.06 -3.26 -7.86
C ALA A 63 -5.27 -3.82 -8.62
N SER A 64 -5.23 -5.12 -8.99
CA SER A 64 -6.35 -5.79 -9.68
C SER A 64 -7.65 -5.82 -8.87
N ARG A 65 -7.57 -5.99 -7.54
CA ARG A 65 -8.72 -5.94 -6.64
C ARG A 65 -9.22 -4.51 -6.45
N CYS A 66 -8.30 -3.57 -6.26
CA CYS A 66 -8.59 -2.14 -6.10
C CYS A 66 -9.25 -1.54 -7.34
N ALA A 67 -8.99 -2.07 -8.53
CA ALA A 67 -9.64 -1.67 -9.78
C ALA A 67 -11.17 -1.75 -9.75
N SER A 68 -11.76 -2.54 -8.86
CA SER A 68 -13.22 -2.67 -8.73
C SER A 68 -13.86 -1.66 -7.76
N ILE A 69 -13.06 -0.91 -7.01
CA ILE A 69 -13.55 0.00 -5.97
C ILE A 69 -13.07 1.45 -6.10
N PHE A 70 -12.03 1.68 -6.90
CA PHE A 70 -11.51 3.03 -7.18
C PHE A 70 -11.72 3.41 -8.63
N ASP A 71 -11.89 4.70 -8.88
CA ASP A 71 -12.03 5.24 -10.24
C ASP A 71 -10.69 5.17 -10.99
N GLN A 72 -9.59 5.40 -10.27
CA GLN A 72 -8.22 5.40 -10.78
C GLN A 72 -7.33 4.59 -9.84
N VAL A 73 -6.51 3.73 -10.42
CA VAL A 73 -5.53 2.91 -9.71
C VAL A 73 -4.17 3.11 -10.37
N TYR A 74 -3.20 3.51 -9.58
CA TYR A 74 -1.79 3.57 -9.96
C TYR A 74 -1.03 2.58 -9.10
N THR A 75 -0.10 1.85 -9.70
CA THR A 75 0.76 0.92 -8.96
C THR A 75 2.18 1.07 -9.46
N ILE A 76 3.13 1.24 -8.54
CA ILE A 76 4.52 1.58 -8.83
C ILE A 76 5.38 0.37 -8.52
N GLU A 77 6.26 0.01 -9.45
CA GLU A 77 7.15 -1.14 -9.33
C GLU A 77 8.57 -0.75 -9.75
N LEU A 78 9.53 -1.01 -8.88
CA LEU A 78 10.93 -0.69 -9.12
C LEU A 78 11.54 -1.64 -10.15
N ASP A 79 11.26 -2.95 -10.02
CA ASP A 79 11.81 -3.96 -10.93
C ASP A 79 11.12 -3.94 -12.29
N GLN A 80 11.89 -3.76 -13.34
CA GLN A 80 11.39 -3.68 -14.71
C GLN A 80 10.66 -4.96 -15.17
N LYS A 81 11.12 -6.14 -14.74
CA LYS A 81 10.52 -7.42 -15.16
C LYS A 81 9.19 -7.64 -14.43
N LEU A 82 9.13 -7.30 -13.14
CA LEU A 82 7.90 -7.35 -12.36
C LEU A 82 6.89 -6.33 -12.89
N ALA A 83 7.31 -5.10 -13.19
CA ALA A 83 6.45 -4.08 -13.78
C ALA A 83 5.86 -4.53 -15.14
N ALA A 84 6.66 -5.14 -16.01
CA ALA A 84 6.18 -5.67 -17.28
C ALA A 84 5.19 -6.83 -17.10
N ALA A 85 5.48 -7.75 -16.17
CA ALA A 85 4.59 -8.87 -15.85
C ALA A 85 3.26 -8.42 -15.25
N ALA A 86 3.31 -7.43 -14.33
CA ALA A 86 2.12 -6.83 -13.74
C ALA A 86 1.29 -6.07 -14.79
N SER A 87 1.93 -5.35 -15.71
CA SER A 87 1.25 -4.65 -16.83
C SER A 87 0.48 -5.64 -17.70
N GLU A 88 1.07 -6.77 -18.06
CA GLU A 88 0.38 -7.81 -18.82
C GLU A 88 -0.77 -8.43 -18.01
N PHE A 89 -0.56 -8.70 -16.73
CA PHE A 89 -1.62 -9.23 -15.84
C PHE A 89 -2.80 -8.26 -15.74
N LEU A 90 -2.54 -6.95 -15.67
CA LEU A 90 -3.52 -5.89 -15.45
C LEU A 90 -4.10 -5.31 -16.74
N ARG A 91 -3.65 -5.73 -17.94
CA ARG A 91 -3.99 -5.15 -19.24
C ARG A 91 -5.50 -5.02 -19.52
N THR A 92 -6.35 -5.83 -18.89
CA THR A 92 -7.81 -5.76 -19.03
C THR A 92 -8.47 -4.76 -18.08
N LYS A 93 -7.73 -4.20 -17.13
CA LYS A 93 -8.22 -3.23 -16.15
C LYS A 93 -7.97 -1.81 -16.67
N LYS A 94 -8.98 -1.21 -17.33
CA LYS A 94 -8.82 0.09 -18.01
C LYS A 94 -8.48 1.27 -17.10
N ASN A 95 -8.82 1.15 -15.81
CA ASN A 95 -8.58 2.17 -14.79
C ASN A 95 -7.29 1.93 -13.98
N VAL A 96 -6.45 0.95 -14.37
CA VAL A 96 -5.17 0.66 -13.71
C VAL A 96 -4.02 1.08 -14.60
N LYS A 97 -3.04 1.78 -14.00
CA LYS A 97 -1.75 2.11 -14.63
C LYS A 97 -0.61 1.55 -13.78
N VAL A 98 0.21 0.71 -14.40
CA VAL A 98 1.49 0.27 -13.82
C VAL A 98 2.56 1.25 -14.26
N ILE A 99 3.36 1.72 -13.30
CA ILE A 99 4.46 2.66 -13.52
C ILE A 99 5.74 1.99 -13.03
N GLN A 100 6.70 1.83 -13.93
CA GLN A 100 8.04 1.36 -13.54
C GLN A 100 8.85 2.55 -13.02
N GLY A 101 9.38 2.43 -11.81
CA GLY A 101 10.21 3.46 -11.19
C GLY A 101 10.27 3.35 -9.68
N ASP A 102 11.06 4.23 -9.07
CA ASP A 102 11.17 4.38 -7.64
C ASP A 102 9.97 5.17 -7.08
N ALA A 103 9.32 4.64 -6.04
CA ALA A 103 8.16 5.27 -5.42
C ALA A 103 8.49 6.65 -4.83
N LEU A 104 9.70 6.84 -4.28
CA LEU A 104 10.15 8.14 -3.76
C LEU A 104 10.13 9.25 -4.85
N ALA A 105 10.43 8.89 -6.09
CA ALA A 105 10.37 9.83 -7.21
C ALA A 105 8.97 9.92 -7.83
N VAL A 106 8.30 8.79 -8.04
CA VAL A 106 7.04 8.69 -8.78
C VAL A 106 5.85 9.22 -8.00
N LEU A 107 5.77 8.99 -6.66
CA LEU A 107 4.64 9.46 -5.85
C LEU A 107 4.45 10.98 -5.89
N PRO A 108 5.50 11.81 -5.71
CA PRO A 108 5.37 13.25 -5.85
C PRO A 108 4.91 13.68 -7.25
N GLU A 109 5.40 13.05 -8.31
CA GLU A 109 5.00 13.39 -9.69
C GLU A 109 3.51 13.08 -9.94
N LEU A 110 3.02 11.94 -9.43
CA LEU A 110 1.61 11.59 -9.51
C LEU A 110 0.75 12.60 -8.75
N LEU A 111 1.12 12.93 -7.52
CA LEU A 111 0.35 13.81 -6.65
C LEU A 111 0.38 15.29 -7.08
N GLN A 112 1.29 15.70 -7.96
CA GLN A 112 1.23 17.01 -8.60
C GLN A 112 0.06 17.17 -9.56
N ARG A 113 -0.49 16.08 -10.11
CA ARG A 113 -1.59 16.13 -11.07
C ARG A 113 -2.86 16.65 -10.42
N ASP A 114 -3.50 17.66 -11.01
CA ASP A 114 -4.68 18.31 -10.44
C ASP A 114 -5.91 17.43 -10.39
N GLU A 115 -6.00 16.45 -11.29
CA GLU A 115 -7.08 15.47 -11.33
C GLU A 115 -7.04 14.46 -10.17
N LEU A 116 -5.87 14.25 -9.53
CA LEU A 116 -5.75 13.35 -8.40
C LEU A 116 -6.14 14.05 -7.10
N LYS A 117 -7.29 13.65 -6.60
CA LYS A 117 -7.86 14.06 -5.30
C LYS A 117 -8.48 12.87 -4.62
N LYS A 118 -8.66 12.96 -3.31
CA LYS A 118 -9.23 11.86 -2.50
C LYS A 118 -8.46 10.56 -2.69
N VAL A 119 -7.15 10.65 -2.41
CA VAL A 119 -6.20 9.57 -2.65
C VAL A 119 -6.07 8.71 -1.40
N LEU A 120 -6.12 7.39 -1.59
CA LEU A 120 -5.64 6.39 -0.63
C LEU A 120 -4.31 5.84 -1.12
N LEU A 121 -3.28 5.97 -0.29
CA LEU A 121 -1.95 5.44 -0.55
C LEU A 121 -1.78 4.11 0.18
N PHE A 122 -1.15 3.13 -0.46
CA PHE A 122 -0.72 1.86 0.13
C PHE A 122 0.78 1.69 -0.10
N LEU A 123 1.56 1.79 0.96
CA LEU A 123 3.01 1.73 0.94
C LEU A 123 3.44 0.34 1.40
N ASP A 124 3.81 -0.50 0.45
CA ASP A 124 4.25 -1.90 0.60
C ASP A 124 5.51 -2.14 -0.26
N GLY A 125 6.30 -1.09 -0.45
CA GLY A 125 7.45 -1.06 -1.37
C GLY A 125 8.78 -1.43 -0.74
N HIS A 126 8.80 -2.06 0.44
CA HIS A 126 10.03 -2.45 1.11
C HIS A 126 10.75 -3.63 0.40
N TYR A 127 12.06 -3.70 0.59
CA TYR A 127 12.87 -4.81 0.09
C TYR A 127 12.61 -6.08 0.90
N SER A 128 11.96 -7.05 0.29
CA SER A 128 11.62 -8.35 0.94
C SER A 128 12.56 -9.48 0.54
N SER A 129 13.80 -9.25 0.21
CA SER A 129 14.78 -10.25 -0.29
C SER A 129 14.18 -11.28 -1.30
N GLY A 130 14.93 -11.68 -2.31
CA GLY A 130 14.48 -12.64 -3.33
C GLY A 130 14.15 -12.00 -4.68
N GLU A 131 12.88 -12.00 -5.13
CA GLU A 131 12.47 -11.50 -6.46
C GLU A 131 12.25 -9.98 -6.51
N THR A 132 12.33 -9.24 -5.37
CA THR A 132 12.07 -7.80 -5.30
C THR A 132 13.36 -6.99 -5.48
N ALA A 133 13.28 -5.84 -6.18
CA ALA A 133 14.40 -4.91 -6.31
C ALA A 133 14.57 -4.09 -5.01
N CYS A 134 15.80 -3.70 -4.71
CA CYS A 134 16.13 -2.78 -3.63
C CYS A 134 16.41 -1.40 -4.24
N GLY A 135 15.71 -0.37 -3.75
CA GLY A 135 16.05 1.02 -4.01
C GLY A 135 17.28 1.47 -3.21
N ASP A 136 17.54 2.76 -3.17
CA ASP A 136 18.65 3.33 -2.39
C ASP A 136 18.46 3.12 -0.88
N LEU A 137 17.19 3.03 -0.43
CA LEU A 137 16.79 2.75 0.95
C LEU A 137 16.04 1.41 1.01
N PRO A 138 16.38 0.50 1.92
CA PRO A 138 15.66 -0.77 2.11
C PRO A 138 14.22 -0.58 2.58
N GLU A 139 13.94 0.47 3.36
CA GLU A 139 12.60 0.83 3.83
C GLU A 139 12.41 2.35 3.77
N PRO A 140 11.72 2.87 2.73
CA PRO A 140 11.60 4.32 2.48
C PRO A 140 10.39 4.98 3.15
N ALA A 141 9.57 4.27 3.95
CA ALA A 141 8.27 4.78 4.42
C ALA A 141 8.37 6.12 5.20
N ALA A 142 9.44 6.33 5.97
CA ALA A 142 9.63 7.59 6.71
C ALA A 142 9.90 8.76 5.76
N GLU A 143 10.75 8.57 4.75
CA GLU A 143 11.08 9.54 3.71
C GLU A 143 9.88 9.80 2.80
N GLU A 144 9.12 8.74 2.45
CA GLU A 144 7.88 8.88 1.70
C GLU A 144 6.89 9.75 2.45
N LEU A 145 6.64 9.52 3.75
CA LEU A 145 5.75 10.35 4.56
C LEU A 145 6.16 11.82 4.57
N GLN A 146 7.45 12.10 4.73
CA GLN A 146 7.96 13.48 4.69
C GLN A 146 7.72 14.15 3.33
N GLY A 147 8.00 13.42 2.24
CA GLY A 147 7.76 13.89 0.87
C GLY A 147 6.29 14.13 0.55
N LEU A 148 5.39 13.37 1.18
CA LEU A 148 3.94 13.47 1.00
C LEU A 148 3.30 14.65 1.73
N THR A 149 3.98 15.27 2.70
CA THR A 149 3.43 16.35 3.55
C THR A 149 2.85 17.50 2.72
N LYS A 150 3.50 17.89 1.63
CA LYS A 150 3.03 18.98 0.74
C LYS A 150 1.76 18.65 -0.06
N TYR A 151 1.35 17.38 -0.10
CA TYR A 151 0.16 16.90 -0.81
C TYR A 151 -0.98 16.49 0.13
N ARG A 152 -0.90 16.83 1.42
CA ARG A 152 -1.88 16.43 2.44
C ARG A 152 -3.32 16.67 2.01
N ASP A 153 -3.60 17.80 1.37
CA ASP A 153 -4.96 18.16 0.95
C ASP A 153 -5.57 17.18 -0.07
N LYS A 154 -4.73 16.43 -0.78
CA LYS A 154 -5.17 15.43 -1.75
C LYS A 154 -5.31 14.02 -1.16
N ILE A 155 -4.70 13.77 0.03
CA ILE A 155 -4.60 12.46 0.65
C ILE A 155 -5.67 12.31 1.72
N ASP A 156 -6.49 11.28 1.62
CA ASP A 156 -7.51 10.95 2.61
C ASP A 156 -7.09 9.81 3.54
N ALA A 157 -6.25 8.91 3.05
CA ALA A 157 -5.68 7.83 3.87
C ALA A 157 -4.31 7.38 3.34
N ILE A 158 -3.46 6.93 4.27
CA ILE A 158 -2.20 6.23 4.00
C ILE A 158 -2.20 4.94 4.81
N VAL A 159 -1.79 3.85 4.19
CA VAL A 159 -1.56 2.56 4.84
C VAL A 159 -0.12 2.16 4.59
N ILE A 160 0.65 1.95 5.65
CA ILE A 160 2.01 1.41 5.59
C ILE A 160 1.96 -0.01 6.10
N ASP A 161 2.44 -0.93 5.29
CA ASP A 161 2.37 -2.37 5.57
C ASP A 161 3.54 -2.86 6.43
N ASP A 162 3.41 -4.09 6.92
CA ASP A 162 4.46 -4.87 7.58
C ASP A 162 5.14 -4.16 8.77
N ILE A 163 4.34 -3.52 9.66
CA ILE A 163 4.82 -2.84 10.89
C ILE A 163 5.70 -3.75 11.76
N ARG A 164 5.50 -5.07 11.70
CA ARG A 164 6.33 -6.03 12.45
C ARG A 164 7.81 -5.94 12.10
N SER A 165 8.15 -5.63 10.83
CA SER A 165 9.53 -5.58 10.32
C SER A 165 10.31 -4.37 10.87
N PHE A 166 9.60 -3.29 11.21
CA PHE A 166 10.23 -2.09 11.76
C PHE A 166 10.88 -2.36 13.12
N GLY A 167 12.19 -2.07 13.20
CA GLY A 167 13.03 -2.30 14.38
C GLY A 167 13.41 -3.76 14.64
N THR A 168 13.07 -4.69 13.73
CA THR A 168 13.38 -6.11 13.82
C THR A 168 14.17 -6.62 12.62
N GLU A 169 13.94 -6.10 11.42
CA GLU A 169 14.64 -6.48 10.22
C GLU A 169 15.77 -5.49 9.89
N GLN A 170 16.83 -6.01 9.26
CA GLN A 170 17.97 -5.20 8.85
C GLN A 170 17.55 -4.19 7.78
N GLY A 171 17.92 -2.93 7.97
CA GLY A 171 17.57 -1.84 7.04
C GLY A 171 16.23 -1.16 7.34
N PHE A 172 15.42 -1.72 8.25
CA PHE A 172 14.21 -1.05 8.71
C PHE A 172 14.48 -0.12 9.88
N PRO A 173 13.96 1.13 9.86
CA PRO A 173 14.04 2.04 11.01
C PRO A 173 13.24 1.47 12.20
N LYS A 174 13.43 2.05 13.38
CA LYS A 174 12.64 1.65 14.54
C LYS A 174 11.16 2.05 14.37
N LYS A 175 10.26 1.26 14.97
CA LYS A 175 8.82 1.63 15.02
C LYS A 175 8.59 3.04 15.55
N SER A 176 9.38 3.47 16.55
CA SER A 176 9.30 4.82 17.11
C SER A 176 9.71 5.92 16.11
N GLU A 177 10.62 5.62 15.20
CA GLU A 177 11.05 6.56 14.15
C GLU A 177 9.95 6.70 13.08
N LEU A 178 9.36 5.59 12.64
CA LEU A 178 8.21 5.61 11.74
C LEU A 178 7.01 6.36 12.33
N LEU A 179 6.67 6.07 13.60
CA LEU A 179 5.56 6.76 14.29
C LEU A 179 5.82 8.25 14.43
N ARG A 180 7.06 8.64 14.75
CA ARG A 180 7.44 10.05 14.80
C ARG A 180 7.31 10.70 13.42
N ALA A 181 7.81 10.07 12.35
CA ALA A 181 7.67 10.58 10.99
C ALA A 181 6.19 10.75 10.60
N ALA A 182 5.32 9.80 11.00
CA ALA A 182 3.88 9.88 10.77
C ALA A 182 3.24 11.05 11.55
N GLU A 183 3.59 11.24 12.82
CA GLU A 183 3.09 12.35 13.64
C GLU A 183 3.58 13.70 13.12
N ASP A 184 4.87 13.83 12.80
CA ASP A 184 5.45 15.07 12.29
C ASP A 184 4.83 15.48 10.93
N SER A 185 4.55 14.48 10.08
CA SER A 185 4.00 14.72 8.73
C SER A 185 2.48 14.88 8.72
N PHE A 186 1.74 14.12 9.53
CA PHE A 186 0.28 13.99 9.45
C PHE A 186 -0.45 14.11 10.80
N GLY A 187 0.23 14.34 11.94
CA GLY A 187 -0.40 14.38 13.27
C GLY A 187 -1.54 15.39 13.39
N THR A 188 -1.42 16.56 12.76
CA THR A 188 -2.50 17.56 12.76
C THR A 188 -3.46 17.29 11.61
N GLY A 189 -4.74 17.07 11.92
CA GLY A 189 -5.82 16.86 10.94
C GLY A 189 -5.97 15.41 10.47
N TYR A 190 -5.19 14.48 11.04
CA TYR A 190 -5.28 13.03 10.78
C TYR A 190 -5.28 12.23 12.07
N GLN A 191 -5.81 11.01 11.99
CA GLN A 191 -5.71 9.99 13.01
C GLN A 191 -4.68 8.95 12.61
N ILE A 192 -3.82 8.56 13.54
CA ILE A 192 -2.78 7.55 13.34
C ILE A 192 -3.08 6.37 14.24
N ARG A 193 -3.11 5.16 13.68
CA ARG A 193 -3.37 3.93 14.43
C ARG A 193 -2.70 2.73 13.79
N ILE A 194 -2.49 1.69 14.56
CA ILE A 194 -2.01 0.38 14.09
C ILE A 194 -3.16 -0.61 14.09
N PHE A 195 -3.34 -1.33 12.98
CA PHE A 195 -4.36 -2.36 12.85
C PHE A 195 -3.86 -3.49 11.94
N LEU A 196 -3.90 -4.73 12.41
CA LEU A 196 -3.50 -5.94 11.67
C LEU A 196 -2.15 -5.79 10.96
N ASP A 197 -1.12 -5.40 11.69
CA ASP A 197 0.24 -5.24 11.17
C ASP A 197 0.44 -4.09 10.17
N GLN A 198 -0.50 -3.14 10.16
CA GLN A 198 -0.46 -1.96 9.29
C GLN A 198 -0.53 -0.67 10.12
N LEU A 199 0.28 0.33 9.76
CA LEU A 199 0.10 1.70 10.23
C LEU A 199 -0.89 2.40 9.30
N ILE A 200 -1.96 2.92 9.89
CA ILE A 200 -3.05 3.57 9.17
C ILE A 200 -3.15 5.02 9.58
N ILE A 201 -3.04 5.91 8.61
CA ILE A 201 -3.18 7.35 8.77
C ILE A 201 -4.42 7.77 8.00
N THR A 202 -5.41 8.36 8.66
CA THR A 202 -6.68 8.79 8.01
C THR A 202 -7.01 10.22 8.36
N ARG A 203 -7.52 10.97 7.40
CA ARG A 203 -8.03 12.33 7.63
C ARG A 203 -9.12 12.31 8.71
N ASN A 204 -9.09 13.30 9.63
CA ASN A 204 -10.10 13.42 10.69
C ASN A 204 -11.51 13.52 10.11
N GLY A 205 -12.48 12.88 10.79
CA GLY A 205 -13.87 12.80 10.35
C GLY A 205 -14.19 11.57 9.49
N ALA A 206 -13.22 10.75 9.13
CA ALA A 206 -13.48 9.46 8.52
C ALA A 206 -14.10 8.50 9.56
N ALA A 207 -15.30 8.02 9.31
CA ALA A 207 -15.98 7.02 10.15
C ALA A 207 -15.41 5.63 9.85
N TYR A 208 -14.32 5.28 10.51
CA TYR A 208 -13.62 4.01 10.27
C TYR A 208 -13.50 3.14 11.52
#